data_c307f8cd05198b0cb83318ee25bf0061
#
_entry.id   c307f8cd05198b0cb83318ee25bf0061
#
_cell.length_a   1.000
_cell.length_b   1.000
_cell.length_c   1.000
_cell.angle_alpha   90.00
_cell.angle_beta   90.00
_cell.angle_gamma   90.00
#
_symmetry.space_group_name_H-M   'P 1'
#
loop_
_entity.id
_entity.type
_entity.pdbx_description
1 polymer ?
#
loop_
_entity_poly.entity_id
_entity_poly.type
_entity_poly.pdbx_seq_one_letter_code
_entity_poly.pdbx_strand_id
1 'polypeptide(L)'
;MSELFTVPEAYRTCIENYLDKYLNYYVVDHAEQAYHAIDLLQHDQKGKAGFFMLSELKDKTSDLPAPPNCIPALDVIQCEARYMPLYKHLLHQVYIADKVQEVQAGPAVILQKDGSAFKTSKRIVGGSVGLFEGNKIGRTQQLEKLKTEMDSLAASIQEFKKQIATI
;
A
#
# COMPACT_ATOMS: atom_id res chain seq x y z
N MET A 1 -8.98 -2.43 -0.22
CA MET A 1 -8.19 -1.19 -0.34
C MET A 1 -6.88 -1.40 -1.08
N SER A 2 -6.17 -2.50 -0.88
CA SER A 2 -4.86 -2.78 -1.51
C SER A 2 -4.78 -2.71 -3.05
N GLU A 3 -5.92 -2.83 -3.74
CA GLU A 3 -6.02 -2.77 -5.20
C GLU A 3 -6.36 -1.37 -5.75
N LEU A 4 -6.60 -0.39 -4.88
CA LEU A 4 -7.04 0.96 -5.28
C LEU A 4 -5.88 1.94 -5.50
N PHE A 5 -4.65 1.51 -5.26
CA PHE A 5 -3.45 2.33 -5.43
C PHE A 5 -2.24 1.48 -5.78
N THR A 6 -1.25 2.13 -6.32
CA THR A 6 0.06 1.54 -6.61
C THR A 6 1.17 2.36 -5.99
N VAL A 7 2.29 1.71 -5.73
CA VAL A 7 3.48 2.31 -5.13
C VAL A 7 4.71 1.77 -5.88
N PRO A 8 5.70 2.59 -6.22
CA PRO A 8 6.97 2.11 -6.76
C PRO A 8 7.59 1.05 -5.84
N GLU A 9 8.22 0.05 -6.43
CA GLU A 9 8.76 -1.11 -5.71
C GLU A 9 9.67 -0.71 -4.54
N ALA A 10 10.49 0.33 -4.72
CA ALA A 10 11.40 0.82 -3.71
C ALA A 10 10.73 1.31 -2.40
N TYR A 11 9.44 1.60 -2.42
CA TYR A 11 8.68 2.11 -1.26
C TYR A 11 7.54 1.19 -0.85
N ARG A 12 7.31 0.10 -1.59
CA ARG A 12 6.14 -0.78 -1.40
C ARG A 12 6.13 -1.39 0.00
N THR A 13 7.22 -1.97 0.43
CA THR A 13 7.31 -2.64 1.73
C THR A 13 7.03 -1.71 2.89
N CYS A 14 7.60 -0.50 2.91
CA CYS A 14 7.36 0.42 4.02
C CYS A 14 5.92 0.94 4.07
N ILE A 15 5.29 1.19 2.92
CA ILE A 15 3.89 1.61 2.84
C ILE A 15 2.96 0.44 3.23
N GLU A 16 3.24 -0.78 2.77
CA GLU A 16 2.47 -1.97 3.17
C GLU A 16 2.49 -2.19 4.67
N ASN A 17 3.68 -2.17 5.28
CA ASN A 17 3.82 -2.41 6.72
C ASN A 17 3.10 -1.35 7.55
N TYR A 18 3.12 -0.11 7.10
CA TYR A 18 2.41 0.96 7.79
C TYR A 18 0.89 0.85 7.64
N LEU A 19 0.41 0.52 6.44
CA LEU A 19 -1.02 0.41 6.13
C LEU A 19 -1.60 -0.99 6.37
N ASP A 20 -0.82 -1.97 6.84
CA ASP A 20 -1.19 -3.39 6.93
C ASP A 20 -2.58 -3.63 7.51
N LYS A 21 -2.89 -2.98 8.62
CA LYS A 21 -4.20 -3.08 9.28
C LYS A 21 -5.38 -2.61 8.45
N TYR A 22 -5.13 -1.78 7.42
CA TYR A 22 -6.17 -1.20 6.57
C TYR A 22 -6.25 -1.83 5.18
N LEU A 23 -5.24 -2.59 4.74
CA LEU A 23 -5.19 -3.13 3.38
C LEU A 23 -6.38 -4.02 3.03
N ASN A 24 -6.96 -4.69 4.02
CA ASN A 24 -8.13 -5.55 3.87
C ASN A 24 -9.47 -4.81 4.05
N TYR A 25 -9.44 -3.49 4.28
CA TYR A 25 -10.67 -2.71 4.40
C TYR A 25 -11.30 -2.48 3.02
N TYR A 26 -12.61 -2.45 3.00
CA TYR A 26 -13.40 -2.05 1.84
C TYR A 26 -13.55 -0.52 1.80
N VAL A 27 -13.76 0.01 0.62
CA VAL A 27 -14.01 1.44 0.42
C VAL A 27 -15.39 1.57 -0.19
N VAL A 28 -16.24 2.35 0.44
CA VAL A 28 -17.62 2.64 0.05
C VAL A 28 -17.83 4.13 -0.05
N ASP A 29 -18.85 4.57 -0.75
CA ASP A 29 -19.15 5.99 -0.89
C ASP A 29 -19.80 6.55 0.38
N HIS A 30 -20.79 5.84 0.92
CA HIS A 30 -21.63 6.30 2.04
C HIS A 30 -21.75 5.25 3.14
N ALA A 31 -22.04 5.70 4.36
CA ALA A 31 -22.21 4.86 5.54
C ALA A 31 -23.29 3.77 5.37
N GLU A 32 -24.36 4.05 4.64
CA GLU A 32 -25.48 3.14 4.40
C GLU A 32 -25.00 1.83 3.73
N GLN A 33 -24.07 1.93 2.78
CA GLN A 33 -23.50 0.77 2.11
C GLN A 33 -22.69 -0.10 3.07
N ALA A 34 -21.94 0.53 4.00
CA ALA A 34 -21.18 -0.18 5.03
C ALA A 34 -22.12 -0.89 6.01
N TYR A 35 -23.18 -0.22 6.48
CA TYR A 35 -24.15 -0.83 7.38
C TYR A 35 -24.89 -2.00 6.73
N HIS A 36 -25.33 -1.85 5.48
CA HIS A 36 -25.96 -2.94 4.75
C HIS A 36 -25.04 -4.17 4.61
N ALA A 37 -23.76 -3.94 4.30
CA ALA A 37 -22.79 -5.02 4.22
C ALA A 37 -22.53 -5.70 5.59
N ILE A 38 -22.51 -4.92 6.69
CA ILE A 38 -22.36 -5.44 8.05
C ILE A 38 -23.56 -6.31 8.42
N ASP A 39 -24.78 -5.88 8.11
CA ASP A 39 -26.01 -6.65 8.38
C ASP A 39 -25.98 -8.01 7.65
N LEU A 40 -25.55 -8.02 6.39
CA LEU A 40 -25.36 -9.28 5.63
C LEU A 40 -24.32 -10.20 6.27
N LEU A 41 -23.16 -9.64 6.70
CA LEU A 41 -22.12 -10.40 7.37
C LEU A 41 -22.60 -10.99 8.70
N GLN A 42 -23.42 -10.25 9.46
CA GLN A 42 -24.02 -10.71 10.71
C GLN A 42 -25.04 -11.82 10.46
N HIS A 43 -25.92 -11.64 9.47
CA HIS A 43 -26.94 -12.65 9.11
C HIS A 43 -26.27 -13.97 8.70
N ASP A 44 -25.23 -13.91 7.87
CA ASP A 44 -24.54 -15.08 7.34
C ASP A 44 -23.45 -15.62 8.28
N GLN A 45 -23.19 -14.99 9.41
CA GLN A 45 -22.12 -15.33 10.38
C GLN A 45 -20.71 -15.41 9.73
N LYS A 46 -20.43 -14.53 8.75
CA LYS A 46 -19.19 -14.54 7.94
C LYS A 46 -18.06 -13.67 8.49
N GLY A 47 -18.07 -13.36 9.77
CA GLY A 47 -16.99 -12.62 10.43
C GLY A 47 -17.18 -11.11 10.39
N LYS A 48 -16.08 -10.34 10.40
CA LYS A 48 -16.06 -8.88 10.49
C LYS A 48 -15.30 -8.27 9.32
N ALA A 49 -15.75 -7.13 8.82
CA ALA A 49 -15.05 -6.33 7.81
C ALA A 49 -14.92 -4.87 8.28
N GLY A 50 -13.87 -4.18 7.83
CA GLY A 50 -13.70 -2.76 8.03
C GLY A 50 -14.05 -2.00 6.75
N PHE A 51 -14.58 -0.80 6.91
CA PHE A 51 -15.02 0.05 5.81
C PHE A 51 -14.47 1.47 5.96
N PHE A 52 -14.02 2.08 4.87
CA PHE A 52 -13.81 3.51 4.74
C PHE A 52 -14.95 4.11 3.93
N MET A 53 -15.50 5.20 4.42
CA MET A 53 -16.60 5.93 3.78
C MET A 53 -16.03 7.20 3.14
N LEU A 54 -16.03 7.28 1.82
CA LEU A 54 -15.42 8.41 1.09
C LEU A 54 -16.14 9.75 1.41
N SER A 55 -17.45 9.73 1.61
CA SER A 55 -18.23 10.93 1.95
C SER A 55 -17.84 11.57 3.29
N GLU A 56 -17.29 10.78 4.21
CA GLU A 56 -16.92 11.25 5.56
C GLU A 56 -15.44 11.71 5.64
N LEU A 57 -14.68 11.51 4.57
CA LEU A 57 -13.28 11.89 4.56
C LEU A 57 -13.15 13.39 4.28
N LYS A 58 -12.69 14.13 5.27
CA LYS A 58 -12.36 15.54 5.15
C LYS A 58 -10.91 15.69 4.73
N ASP A 59 -10.65 16.64 3.83
CA ASP A 59 -9.27 17.00 3.47
C ASP A 59 -8.53 17.48 4.73
N LYS A 60 -7.54 16.71 5.15
CA LYS A 60 -6.58 17.13 6.14
C LYS A 60 -5.43 17.80 5.41
N THR A 61 -5.35 19.10 5.48
CA THR A 61 -4.17 19.85 5.08
C THR A 61 -3.22 19.93 6.26
N SER A 62 -1.97 19.59 6.05
CA SER A 62 -0.92 19.80 7.04
C SER A 62 -0.14 21.05 6.66
N ASP A 63 -0.13 22.03 7.54
CA ASP A 63 0.70 23.24 7.41
C ASP A 63 2.12 23.03 7.97
N LEU A 64 2.43 21.81 8.46
CA LEU A 64 3.73 21.52 9.03
C LEU A 64 4.73 21.18 7.91
N PRO A 65 5.92 21.80 7.96
CA PRO A 65 6.96 21.51 6.99
C PRO A 65 7.43 20.06 7.11
N ALA A 66 7.72 19.46 5.97
CA ALA A 66 8.30 18.12 5.93
C ALA A 66 9.65 18.10 6.68
N PRO A 67 9.95 17.05 7.45
CA PRO A 67 11.27 16.89 8.03
C PRO A 67 12.36 16.87 6.95
N PRO A 68 13.55 17.40 7.20
CA PRO A 68 14.63 17.39 6.22
C PRO A 68 15.01 15.96 5.83
N ASN A 69 15.39 15.78 4.56
CA ASN A 69 15.78 14.49 3.99
C ASN A 69 14.70 13.39 4.06
N CYS A 70 13.43 13.80 4.06
CA CYS A 70 12.29 12.89 4.04
C CYS A 70 11.41 13.14 2.82
N ILE A 71 10.84 12.08 2.28
CA ILE A 71 9.90 12.12 1.17
C ILE A 71 8.48 11.96 1.76
N PRO A 72 7.51 12.85 1.42
CA PRO A 72 6.12 12.63 1.82
C PRO A 72 5.61 11.28 1.26
N ALA A 73 5.00 10.47 2.11
CA ALA A 73 4.48 9.17 1.66
C ALA A 73 3.37 9.31 0.60
N LEU A 74 2.66 10.44 0.59
CA LEU A 74 1.66 10.76 -0.43
C LEU A 74 2.26 10.91 -1.83
N ASP A 75 3.49 11.40 -1.95
CA ASP A 75 4.13 11.66 -3.24
C ASP A 75 4.52 10.38 -3.99
N VAL A 76 4.61 9.25 -3.27
CA VAL A 76 4.92 7.95 -3.86
C VAL A 76 3.67 7.12 -4.16
N ILE A 77 2.48 7.58 -3.79
CA ILE A 77 1.21 6.90 -4.04
C ILE A 77 0.64 7.33 -5.39
N GLN A 78 0.22 6.36 -6.19
CA GLN A 78 -0.54 6.58 -7.42
C GLN A 78 -1.90 5.92 -7.28
N CYS A 79 -2.97 6.70 -7.38
CA CYS A 79 -4.35 6.24 -7.32
C CYS A 79 -5.25 7.13 -8.16
N GLU A 80 -6.47 6.67 -8.41
CA GLU A 80 -7.50 7.50 -9.02
C GLU A 80 -7.83 8.71 -8.11
N ALA A 81 -8.15 9.86 -8.72
CA ALA A 81 -8.46 11.11 -8.01
C ALA A 81 -9.57 10.93 -6.95
N ARG A 82 -10.53 10.05 -7.20
CA ARG A 82 -11.62 9.69 -6.29
C ARG A 82 -11.13 9.18 -4.93
N TYR A 83 -10.02 8.45 -4.90
CA TYR A 83 -9.47 7.83 -3.69
C TYR A 83 -8.41 8.69 -3.01
N MET A 84 -7.99 9.79 -3.62
CA MET A 84 -6.97 10.67 -3.04
C MET A 84 -7.33 11.19 -1.64
N PRO A 85 -8.59 11.55 -1.30
CA PRO A 85 -8.95 11.94 0.06
C PRO A 85 -8.67 10.84 1.11
N LEU A 86 -8.85 9.56 0.74
CA LEU A 86 -8.56 8.43 1.62
C LEU A 86 -7.06 8.38 1.95
N TYR A 87 -6.20 8.48 0.94
CA TYR A 87 -4.75 8.41 1.17
C TYR A 87 -4.21 9.65 1.87
N LYS A 88 -4.77 10.82 1.59
CA LYS A 88 -4.51 12.03 2.39
C LYS A 88 -4.87 11.83 3.87
N HIS A 89 -5.99 11.17 4.15
CA HIS A 89 -6.40 10.87 5.52
C HIS A 89 -5.45 9.88 6.22
N LEU A 90 -5.04 8.82 5.52
CA LEU A 90 -4.23 7.73 6.08
C LEU A 90 -2.74 8.10 6.19
N LEU A 91 -2.23 8.89 5.24
CA LEU A 91 -0.82 9.24 5.12
C LEU A 91 -0.53 10.68 5.51
N HIS A 92 -1.48 11.33 6.19
CA HIS A 92 -1.26 12.67 6.74
C HIS A 92 -0.06 12.66 7.69
N GLN A 93 0.93 13.55 7.42
CA GLN A 93 2.18 13.64 8.17
C GLN A 93 2.98 12.32 8.24
N VAL A 94 2.90 11.49 7.22
CA VAL A 94 3.72 10.30 7.07
C VAL A 94 4.81 10.57 6.06
N TYR A 95 6.04 10.31 6.42
CA TYR A 95 7.24 10.58 5.60
C TYR A 95 8.12 9.34 5.53
N ILE A 96 8.89 9.22 4.47
CA ILE A 96 9.83 8.13 4.23
C ILE A 96 11.25 8.67 4.32
N ALA A 97 12.11 7.98 5.06
CA ALA A 97 13.53 8.30 5.20
C ALA A 97 14.37 7.03 4.99
N ASP A 98 15.62 7.20 4.61
CA ASP A 98 16.55 6.07 4.51
C ASP A 98 16.83 5.45 5.89
N LYS A 99 16.96 6.29 6.92
CA LYS A 99 17.16 5.85 8.31
C LYS A 99 16.29 6.64 9.29
N VAL A 100 15.40 5.98 9.99
CA VAL A 100 14.50 6.61 10.98
C VAL A 100 15.23 7.21 12.18
N GLN A 101 16.43 6.72 12.49
CA GLN A 101 17.23 7.19 13.65
C GLN A 101 17.75 8.61 13.46
N GLU A 102 18.03 8.99 12.22
CA GLU A 102 18.61 10.27 11.86
C GLU A 102 17.58 11.42 11.76
N VAL A 103 16.28 11.09 11.88
CA VAL A 103 15.18 12.05 11.72
C VAL A 103 14.47 12.31 13.04
N GLN A 104 14.23 13.56 13.37
CA GLN A 104 13.35 13.95 14.46
C GLN A 104 11.89 13.91 13.98
N ALA A 105 11.12 12.94 14.48
CA ALA A 105 9.76 12.72 13.99
C ALA A 105 8.77 13.86 14.35
N GLY A 106 9.00 14.59 15.48
CA GLY A 106 8.02 15.56 15.94
C GLY A 106 6.61 14.93 16.00
N PRO A 107 5.59 15.58 15.44
CA PRO A 107 4.23 15.01 15.31
C PRO A 107 4.10 14.02 14.14
N ALA A 108 5.10 13.94 13.26
CA ALA A 108 5.07 13.12 12.07
C ALA A 108 5.34 11.62 12.36
N VAL A 109 5.00 10.78 11.42
CA VAL A 109 5.40 9.38 11.33
C VAL A 109 6.51 9.27 10.31
N ILE A 110 7.64 8.67 10.69
CA ILE A 110 8.76 8.43 9.78
C ILE A 110 8.86 6.93 9.51
N LEU A 111 8.76 6.55 8.24
CA LEU A 111 8.91 5.18 7.77
C LEU A 111 10.33 4.98 7.27
N GLN A 112 10.95 3.88 7.63
CA GLN A 112 12.21 3.47 7.01
C GLN A 112 11.93 2.86 5.64
N LYS A 113 12.67 3.29 4.63
CA LYS A 113 12.42 2.96 3.23
C LYS A 113 12.38 1.46 2.96
N ASP A 114 13.22 0.67 3.63
CA ASP A 114 13.26 -0.79 3.51
C ASP A 114 12.08 -1.50 4.23
N GLY A 115 11.25 -0.76 4.95
CA GLY A 115 10.11 -1.29 5.70
C GLY A 115 10.47 -1.92 7.04
N SER A 116 11.74 -1.94 7.44
CA SER A 116 12.19 -2.59 8.69
C SER A 116 11.75 -1.86 9.95
N ALA A 117 11.46 -0.57 9.88
CA ALA A 117 11.05 0.21 11.03
C ALA A 117 10.16 1.41 10.68
N PHE A 118 9.37 1.87 11.66
CA PHE A 118 8.78 3.20 11.64
C PHE A 118 8.82 3.85 13.02
N LYS A 119 8.87 5.16 13.04
CA LYS A 119 9.04 5.97 14.23
C LYS A 119 7.98 7.07 14.31
N THR A 120 7.45 7.28 15.50
CA THR A 120 6.67 8.45 15.89
C THR A 120 7.36 9.16 17.05
N SER A 121 6.84 10.31 17.49
CA SER A 121 7.38 11.01 18.67
C SER A 121 7.43 10.17 19.96
N LYS A 122 6.57 9.13 20.05
CA LYS A 122 6.39 8.35 21.29
C LYS A 122 6.65 6.85 21.11
N ARG A 123 6.86 6.36 19.88
CA ARG A 123 6.93 4.93 19.60
C ARG A 123 7.87 4.64 18.43
N ILE A 124 8.65 3.59 18.58
CA ILE A 124 9.40 2.98 17.50
C ILE A 124 8.90 1.55 17.37
N VAL A 125 8.61 1.15 16.14
CA VAL A 125 8.25 -0.23 15.79
C VAL A 125 9.23 -0.67 14.72
N GLY A 126 9.81 -1.83 14.86
CA GLY A 126 10.76 -2.35 13.89
C GLY A 126 11.08 -3.81 14.15
N GLY A 127 11.72 -4.42 13.19
CA GLY A 127 12.11 -5.83 13.18
C GLY A 127 12.59 -6.27 11.81
N SER A 128 12.71 -7.58 11.62
CA SER A 128 13.03 -8.13 10.30
C SER A 128 11.82 -8.02 9.37
N VAL A 129 12.07 -7.65 8.14
CA VAL A 129 11.07 -7.72 7.06
C VAL A 129 10.86 -9.18 6.69
N GLY A 130 9.62 -9.66 6.74
CA GLY A 130 9.28 -11.03 6.40
C GLY A 130 9.44 -11.31 4.91
N LEU A 131 9.71 -12.57 4.55
CA LEU A 131 9.91 -13.01 3.16
C LEU A 131 8.71 -12.73 2.23
N PHE A 132 7.51 -12.52 2.80
CA PHE A 132 6.26 -12.31 2.06
C PHE A 132 5.73 -10.86 2.16
N GLU A 133 6.49 -9.97 2.77
CA GLU A 133 6.14 -8.55 2.83
C GLU A 133 6.46 -7.87 1.49
N GLY A 134 5.71 -6.83 1.16
CA GLY A 134 5.87 -6.12 -0.11
C GLY A 134 5.03 -6.66 -1.28
N ASN A 135 4.11 -7.62 -1.05
CA ASN A 135 3.32 -8.28 -2.09
C ASN A 135 1.80 -8.12 -1.95
N LYS A 136 1.33 -7.25 -1.07
CA LYS A 136 -0.09 -7.06 -0.79
C LYS A 136 -0.73 -5.96 -1.64
N ILE A 137 0.05 -4.91 -1.97
CA ILE A 137 -0.41 -3.77 -2.76
C ILE A 137 -0.24 -4.06 -4.25
N GLY A 138 -1.28 -3.81 -5.05
CA GLY A 138 -1.25 -3.99 -6.49
C GLY A 138 -1.02 -5.45 -6.92
N ARG A 139 -1.50 -6.41 -6.16
CA ARG A 139 -1.30 -7.85 -6.41
C ARG A 139 -1.83 -8.27 -7.78
N THR A 140 -2.97 -7.77 -8.19
CA THR A 140 -3.56 -8.07 -9.49
C THR A 140 -2.64 -7.65 -10.63
N GLN A 141 -2.08 -6.43 -10.56
CA GLN A 141 -1.14 -5.94 -11.57
C GLN A 141 0.17 -6.75 -11.61
N GLN A 142 0.67 -7.18 -10.45
CA GLN A 142 1.85 -8.05 -10.38
C GLN A 142 1.58 -9.40 -11.03
N LEU A 143 0.42 -10.01 -10.79
CA LEU A 143 0.03 -11.27 -11.40
C LEU A 143 -0.09 -11.15 -12.92
N GLU A 144 -0.67 -10.08 -13.44
CA GLU A 144 -0.74 -9.82 -14.88
C GLU A 144 0.64 -9.66 -15.51
N LYS A 145 1.53 -8.91 -14.85
CA LYS A 145 2.91 -8.74 -15.31
C LYS A 145 3.67 -10.07 -15.37
N LEU A 146 3.62 -10.86 -14.29
CA LEU A 146 4.24 -12.17 -14.23
C LEU A 146 3.67 -13.13 -15.28
N LYS A 147 2.38 -13.07 -15.54
CA LYS A 147 1.73 -13.87 -16.57
C LYS A 147 2.24 -13.51 -17.97
N THR A 148 2.35 -12.21 -18.27
CA THR A 148 2.93 -11.72 -19.53
C THR A 148 4.39 -12.15 -19.70
N GLU A 149 5.19 -12.10 -18.64
CA GLU A 149 6.58 -12.57 -18.66
C GLU A 149 6.66 -14.10 -18.90
N MET A 150 5.81 -14.87 -18.25
CA MET A 150 5.71 -16.32 -18.47
C MET A 150 5.38 -16.65 -19.93
N ASP A 151 4.40 -15.97 -20.52
CA ASP A 151 3.97 -16.19 -21.91
C ASP A 151 5.12 -15.84 -22.88
N SER A 152 5.84 -14.75 -22.63
CA SER A 152 7.02 -14.35 -23.42
C SER A 152 8.14 -15.38 -23.34
N LEU A 153 8.45 -15.87 -22.14
CA LEU A 153 9.47 -16.91 -21.95
C LEU A 153 9.07 -18.24 -22.60
N ALA A 154 7.79 -18.61 -22.51
CA ALA A 154 7.30 -19.83 -23.16
C ALA A 154 7.42 -19.75 -24.69
N ALA A 155 7.13 -18.59 -25.29
CA ALA A 155 7.32 -18.34 -26.71
C ALA A 155 8.80 -18.47 -27.13
N SER A 156 9.71 -17.86 -26.36
CA SER A 156 11.15 -17.94 -26.60
C SER A 156 11.69 -19.37 -26.50
N ILE A 157 11.21 -20.14 -25.52
CA ILE A 157 11.58 -21.56 -25.38
C ILE A 157 11.13 -22.38 -26.60
N GLN A 158 9.91 -22.12 -27.10
CA GLN A 158 9.42 -22.82 -28.30
C GLN A 158 10.24 -22.46 -29.54
N GLU A 159 10.65 -21.22 -29.69
CA GLU A 159 11.49 -20.77 -30.80
C GLU A 159 12.87 -21.42 -30.74
N PHE A 160 13.53 -21.45 -29.58
CA PHE A 160 14.80 -22.15 -29.41
C PHE A 160 14.70 -23.67 -29.70
N LYS A 161 13.62 -24.32 -29.26
CA LYS A 161 13.39 -25.74 -29.58
C LYS A 161 13.24 -25.98 -31.07
N LYS A 162 12.59 -25.10 -31.82
CA LYS A 162 12.49 -25.19 -33.27
C LYS A 162 13.89 -25.03 -33.94
N GLN A 163 14.68 -24.05 -33.48
CA GLN A 163 16.04 -23.84 -34.02
C GLN A 163 16.93 -25.05 -33.78
N ILE A 164 16.88 -25.68 -32.61
CA ILE A 164 17.65 -26.89 -32.28
C ILE A 164 17.20 -28.09 -33.13
N ALA A 165 15.90 -28.21 -33.42
CA ALA A 165 15.37 -29.31 -34.23
C ALA A 165 15.68 -29.17 -35.72
N THR A 166 16.18 -28.02 -36.17
CA THR A 166 16.54 -27.74 -37.56
C THR A 166 18.03 -27.91 -37.87
N ILE A 167 18.83 -28.24 -36.84
CA ILE A 167 20.25 -28.59 -36.93
C ILE A 167 20.40 -30.11 -36.96
#